data_fdb1727c303c3281bf81d3d87afba94e
#
_entry.id   fdb1727c303c3281bf81d3d87afba94e
#
_cell.length_a   1.000
_cell.length_b   1.000
_cell.length_c   1.000
_cell.angle_alpha   90.00
_cell.angle_beta   90.00
_cell.angle_gamma   90.00
#
_symmetry.space_group_name_H-M   'P 1'
#
loop_
_entity.id
_entity.type
_entity.pdbx_description
1 polymer ?
#
loop_
_entity_poly.entity_id
_entity_poly.type
_entity_poly.pdbx_seq_one_letter_code
_entity_poly.pdbx_strand_id
1 'polypeptide(L)'
;EVLSYWSGLGYYSRGRNLLKSAKILKQNFNSKMPNSSEDLQALPGIGRSTAGAILSLGFKTKAPILDGNAKRVLVRYFRINDPIDLTSTSKLLWKIAEDNLPEKECNIYTQAIMDVGALICTRTSPKCSECPLSKNCISFNENKQNLIPVKLPKKEKPVRKVYWLVLKNKEGEVLLENRNAKGVWQGLWSFPEFNEEEQRAKYTKQLPLSNPNSIENT
;
A
#
# COMPACT_ATOMS: atom_id res chain seq x y z
N GLU A 1 3.75 -4.29 -20.98
CA GLU A 1 2.64 -5.27 -21.02
C GLU A 1 1.98 -5.40 -19.64
N VAL A 2 2.64 -5.88 -18.54
CA VAL A 2 2.00 -6.01 -17.21
C VAL A 2 1.43 -4.69 -16.71
N LEU A 3 2.15 -3.58 -16.87
CA LEU A 3 1.67 -2.27 -16.42
C LEU A 3 0.52 -1.73 -17.27
N SER A 4 0.35 -2.16 -18.51
CA SER A 4 -0.82 -1.78 -19.31
C SER A 4 -2.11 -2.40 -18.77
N TYR A 5 -2.06 -3.67 -18.32
CA TYR A 5 -3.18 -4.30 -17.60
C TYR A 5 -3.43 -3.71 -16.21
N TRP A 6 -2.40 -3.02 -15.65
CA TRP A 6 -2.51 -2.36 -14.34
C TRP A 6 -3.05 -0.93 -14.43
N SER A 7 -3.31 -0.44 -15.65
CA SER A 7 -3.79 0.93 -15.88
C SER A 7 -5.08 1.22 -15.09
N GLY A 8 -5.13 2.38 -14.44
CA GLY A 8 -6.27 2.78 -13.60
C GLY A 8 -6.30 2.21 -12.18
N LEU A 9 -5.57 1.14 -11.87
CA LEU A 9 -5.59 0.52 -10.53
C LEU A 9 -4.76 1.29 -9.48
N GLY A 10 -3.93 2.23 -9.89
CA GLY A 10 -3.02 2.95 -9.01
C GLY A 10 -1.96 2.08 -8.34
N TYR A 11 -1.14 2.68 -7.48
CA TYR A 11 -0.07 1.97 -6.77
C TYR A 11 0.76 1.04 -7.67
N TYR A 12 1.26 1.58 -8.78
CA TYR A 12 1.97 0.86 -9.84
C TYR A 12 3.19 0.06 -9.36
N SER A 13 3.73 0.39 -8.19
CA SER A 13 4.77 -0.42 -7.53
C SER A 13 4.32 -1.86 -7.28
N ARG A 14 3.02 -2.10 -7.01
CA ARG A 14 2.49 -3.46 -6.83
C ARG A 14 2.61 -4.28 -8.12
N GLY A 15 2.21 -3.71 -9.26
CA GLY A 15 2.35 -4.37 -10.56
C GLY A 15 3.80 -4.65 -10.93
N ARG A 16 4.71 -3.69 -10.66
CA ARG A 16 6.16 -3.90 -10.85
C ARG A 16 6.72 -4.99 -9.93
N ASN A 17 6.34 -4.99 -8.67
CA ASN A 17 6.76 -6.00 -7.70
C ASN A 17 6.22 -7.38 -8.07
N LEU A 18 4.95 -7.48 -8.47
CA LEU A 18 4.35 -8.72 -8.96
C LEU A 18 5.17 -9.33 -10.11
N LEU A 19 5.52 -8.52 -11.13
CA LEU A 19 6.34 -8.98 -12.23
C LEU A 19 7.75 -9.40 -11.79
N LYS A 20 8.38 -8.64 -10.90
CA LYS A 20 9.71 -8.99 -10.35
C LYS A 20 9.65 -10.29 -9.57
N SER A 21 8.66 -10.46 -8.70
CA SER A 21 8.46 -11.70 -7.93
C SER A 21 8.22 -12.90 -8.84
N ALA A 22 7.40 -12.76 -9.88
CA ALA A 22 7.18 -13.82 -10.85
C ALA A 22 8.47 -14.27 -11.57
N LYS A 23 9.35 -13.30 -11.91
CA LYS A 23 10.67 -13.62 -12.51
C LYS A 23 11.57 -14.37 -11.52
N ILE A 24 11.63 -13.93 -10.26
CA ILE A 24 12.40 -14.58 -9.20
C ILE A 24 11.88 -16.00 -8.96
N LEU A 25 10.55 -16.18 -8.88
CA LEU A 25 9.94 -17.51 -8.72
C LEU A 25 10.31 -18.45 -9.86
N LYS A 26 10.30 -17.96 -11.09
CA LYS A 26 10.72 -18.75 -12.26
C LYS A 26 12.20 -19.14 -12.19
N GLN A 27 13.07 -18.21 -11.78
CA GLN A 27 14.53 -18.43 -11.79
C GLN A 27 15.01 -19.27 -10.60
N ASN A 28 14.49 -19.01 -9.39
CA ASN A 28 15.05 -19.53 -8.15
C ASN A 28 14.17 -20.59 -7.49
N PHE A 29 12.90 -20.70 -7.86
CA PHE A 29 11.92 -21.58 -7.20
C PHE A 29 11.17 -22.50 -8.17
N ASN A 30 11.71 -22.72 -9.38
CA ASN A 30 11.08 -23.56 -10.39
C ASN A 30 9.60 -23.23 -10.64
N SER A 31 9.25 -21.95 -10.66
CA SER A 31 7.88 -21.43 -10.81
C SER A 31 6.91 -21.86 -9.69
N LYS A 32 7.40 -22.31 -8.56
CA LYS A 32 6.59 -22.67 -7.39
C LYS A 32 6.65 -21.56 -6.34
N MET A 33 5.55 -21.37 -5.63
CA MET A 33 5.52 -20.44 -4.50
C MET A 33 6.25 -21.09 -3.31
N PRO A 34 7.23 -20.40 -2.68
CA PRO A 34 7.89 -20.91 -1.48
C PRO A 34 6.93 -20.98 -0.29
N ASN A 35 7.18 -21.91 0.61
CA ASN A 35 6.37 -22.16 1.80
C ASN A 35 7.09 -21.78 3.11
N SER A 36 8.14 -20.98 3.03
CA SER A 36 8.81 -20.39 4.20
C SER A 36 8.55 -18.88 4.29
N SER A 37 8.51 -18.35 5.50
CA SER A 37 8.30 -16.92 5.74
C SER A 37 9.47 -16.09 5.19
N GLU A 38 10.67 -16.61 5.31
CA GLU A 38 11.93 -15.98 4.88
C GLU A 38 11.94 -15.83 3.35
N ASP A 39 11.71 -16.89 2.63
CA ASP A 39 11.71 -16.88 1.16
C ASP A 39 10.59 -16.02 0.60
N LEU A 40 9.39 -16.07 1.21
CA LEU A 40 8.29 -15.21 0.82
C LEU A 40 8.62 -13.74 1.02
N GLN A 41 9.22 -13.36 2.15
CA GLN A 41 9.60 -11.97 2.43
C GLN A 41 10.78 -11.48 1.58
N ALA A 42 11.58 -12.36 1.02
CA ALA A 42 12.61 -12.02 0.03
C ALA A 42 12.02 -11.60 -1.33
N LEU A 43 10.77 -11.94 -1.61
CA LEU A 43 10.10 -11.53 -2.83
C LEU A 43 9.66 -10.05 -2.79
N PRO A 44 9.89 -9.28 -3.88
CA PRO A 44 9.52 -7.88 -3.94
C PRO A 44 8.03 -7.62 -3.64
N GLY A 45 7.76 -6.77 -2.66
CA GLY A 45 6.40 -6.37 -2.28
C GLY A 45 5.70 -7.32 -1.32
N ILE A 46 6.35 -8.39 -0.86
CA ILE A 46 5.85 -9.29 0.16
C ILE A 46 6.50 -8.94 1.50
N GLY A 47 5.72 -8.34 2.40
CA GLY A 47 6.12 -8.10 3.79
C GLY A 47 5.62 -9.20 4.73
N ARG A 48 6.01 -9.15 6.01
CA ARG A 48 5.66 -10.14 7.04
C ARG A 48 4.18 -10.52 7.04
N SER A 49 3.27 -9.53 7.00
CA SER A 49 1.82 -9.80 7.01
C SER A 49 1.33 -10.48 5.73
N THR A 50 1.87 -10.10 4.57
CA THR A 50 1.53 -10.74 3.29
C THR A 50 2.07 -12.17 3.25
N ALA A 51 3.30 -12.39 3.71
CA ALA A 51 3.88 -13.74 3.84
C ALA A 51 3.02 -14.61 4.77
N GLY A 52 2.58 -14.08 5.92
CA GLY A 52 1.67 -14.78 6.83
C GLY A 52 0.34 -15.15 6.17
N ALA A 53 -0.25 -14.25 5.37
CA ALA A 53 -1.47 -14.53 4.64
C ALA A 53 -1.28 -15.64 3.58
N ILE A 54 -0.18 -15.60 2.84
CA ILE A 54 0.14 -16.64 1.84
C ILE A 54 0.31 -18.01 2.54
N LEU A 55 1.06 -18.05 3.64
CA LEU A 55 1.28 -19.27 4.40
C LEU A 55 -0.02 -19.83 4.98
N SER A 56 -0.81 -18.97 5.60
CA SER A 56 -2.05 -19.38 6.25
C SER A 56 -3.12 -19.80 5.23
N LEU A 57 -3.41 -18.97 4.24
CA LEU A 57 -4.48 -19.22 3.27
C LEU A 57 -4.09 -20.24 2.21
N GLY A 58 -2.85 -20.14 1.70
CA GLY A 58 -2.39 -20.98 0.60
C GLY A 58 -1.83 -22.34 1.04
N PHE A 59 -1.08 -22.34 2.14
CA PHE A 59 -0.41 -23.57 2.62
C PHE A 59 -1.03 -24.15 3.88
N LYS A 60 -2.05 -23.48 4.47
CA LYS A 60 -2.68 -23.88 5.74
C LYS A 60 -1.67 -24.02 6.89
N THR A 61 -0.59 -23.25 6.81
CA THR A 61 0.48 -23.22 7.81
C THR A 61 0.21 -22.10 8.80
N LYS A 62 0.39 -22.38 10.08
CA LYS A 62 0.23 -21.39 11.15
C LYS A 62 1.19 -20.21 10.95
N ALA A 63 0.67 -19.08 10.53
CA ALA A 63 1.42 -17.86 10.34
C ALA A 63 0.54 -16.62 10.60
N PRO A 64 0.95 -15.72 11.51
CA PRO A 64 0.13 -14.56 11.89
C PRO A 64 0.13 -13.51 10.79
N ILE A 65 -0.97 -12.76 10.74
CA ILE A 65 -1.11 -11.55 9.94
C ILE A 65 -1.33 -10.33 10.83
N LEU A 66 -0.86 -9.18 10.35
CA LEU A 66 -1.11 -7.90 11.01
C LEU A 66 -1.22 -6.79 9.94
N ASP A 67 -2.20 -6.91 9.05
CA ASP A 67 -2.54 -5.87 8.10
C ASP A 67 -3.33 -4.74 8.77
N GLY A 68 -3.72 -3.71 8.04
CA GLY A 68 -4.47 -2.59 8.60
C GLY A 68 -5.83 -2.96 9.19
N ASN A 69 -6.46 -4.02 8.68
CA ASN A 69 -7.75 -4.52 9.16
C ASN A 69 -7.57 -5.32 10.45
N ALA A 70 -6.72 -6.33 10.44
CA ALA A 70 -6.40 -7.13 11.61
C ALA A 70 -5.87 -6.27 12.77
N LYS A 71 -4.96 -5.32 12.48
CA LYS A 71 -4.45 -4.36 13.46
C LYS A 71 -5.58 -3.58 14.13
N ARG A 72 -6.54 -3.06 13.35
CA ARG A 72 -7.68 -2.30 13.88
C ARG A 72 -8.60 -3.15 14.76
N VAL A 73 -8.85 -4.40 14.37
CA VAL A 73 -9.64 -5.34 15.17
C VAL A 73 -8.96 -5.59 16.51
N LEU A 74 -7.67 -5.97 16.49
CA LEU A 74 -6.92 -6.31 17.71
C LEU A 74 -6.79 -5.12 18.66
N VAL A 75 -6.46 -3.92 18.18
CA VAL A 75 -6.34 -2.74 19.07
C VAL A 75 -7.67 -2.38 19.74
N ARG A 76 -8.80 -2.55 19.04
CA ARG A 76 -10.12 -2.32 19.64
C ARG A 76 -10.51 -3.42 20.59
N TYR A 77 -10.30 -4.67 20.21
CA TYR A 77 -10.66 -5.82 21.04
C TYR A 77 -9.94 -5.79 22.39
N PHE A 78 -8.62 -5.57 22.39
CA PHE A 78 -7.78 -5.49 23.58
C PHE A 78 -7.65 -4.09 24.17
N ARG A 79 -8.29 -3.09 23.60
CA ARG A 79 -8.25 -1.68 24.00
C ARG A 79 -6.83 -1.13 24.18
N ILE A 80 -6.02 -1.25 23.16
CA ILE A 80 -4.66 -0.72 23.16
C ILE A 80 -4.72 0.78 22.89
N ASN A 81 -4.27 1.58 23.87
CA ASN A 81 -4.35 3.05 23.83
C ASN A 81 -3.10 3.71 23.22
N ASP A 82 -2.01 2.97 23.12
CA ASP A 82 -0.79 3.51 22.52
C ASP A 82 -0.95 3.74 21.02
N PRO A 83 -0.33 4.79 20.48
CA PRO A 83 -0.35 5.03 19.05
C PRO A 83 0.14 3.83 18.26
N ILE A 84 -0.65 3.37 17.29
CA ILE A 84 -0.35 2.19 16.47
C ILE A 84 0.87 2.37 15.56
N ASP A 85 1.34 3.61 15.41
CA ASP A 85 2.50 3.98 14.60
C ASP A 85 3.83 3.81 15.37
N LEU A 86 3.79 3.54 16.67
CA LEU A 86 4.97 3.27 17.48
C LEU A 86 5.50 1.85 17.24
N THR A 87 6.83 1.72 17.21
CA THR A 87 7.51 0.42 17.04
C THR A 87 7.18 -0.54 18.20
N SER A 88 7.10 -0.03 19.43
CA SER A 88 6.71 -0.80 20.63
C SER A 88 5.31 -1.38 20.48
N THR A 89 4.35 -0.55 20.10
CA THR A 89 2.95 -0.97 19.87
C THR A 89 2.87 -2.00 18.73
N SER A 90 3.64 -1.80 17.67
CA SER A 90 3.68 -2.77 16.57
C SER A 90 4.24 -4.13 17.02
N LYS A 91 5.29 -4.16 17.86
CA LYS A 91 5.82 -5.40 18.44
C LYS A 91 4.79 -6.11 19.32
N LEU A 92 4.10 -5.35 20.20
CA LEU A 92 3.03 -5.89 21.03
C LEU A 92 1.91 -6.50 20.18
N LEU A 93 1.46 -5.81 19.15
CA LEU A 93 0.39 -6.29 18.28
C LEU A 93 0.78 -7.54 17.48
N TRP A 94 2.03 -7.68 17.06
CA TRP A 94 2.52 -8.90 16.46
C TRP A 94 2.48 -10.07 17.45
N LYS A 95 2.89 -9.84 18.69
CA LYS A 95 2.79 -10.87 19.73
C LYS A 95 1.34 -11.27 19.97
N ILE A 96 0.44 -10.31 20.11
CA ILE A 96 -1.00 -10.59 20.25
C ILE A 96 -1.54 -11.39 19.06
N ALA A 97 -1.14 -11.04 17.84
CA ALA A 97 -1.56 -11.77 16.64
C ALA A 97 -1.06 -13.21 16.62
N GLU A 98 0.16 -13.46 17.12
CA GLU A 98 0.74 -14.80 17.28
C GLU A 98 0.01 -15.60 18.37
N ASP A 99 -0.19 -15.00 19.53
CA ASP A 99 -0.80 -15.67 20.70
C ASP A 99 -2.28 -16.05 20.46
N ASN A 100 -2.99 -15.30 19.62
CA ASN A 100 -4.39 -15.55 19.29
C ASN A 100 -4.61 -16.39 18.02
N LEU A 101 -3.55 -16.78 17.33
CA LEU A 101 -3.66 -17.61 16.13
C LEU A 101 -3.85 -19.07 16.51
N PRO A 102 -4.96 -19.72 16.11
CA PRO A 102 -5.22 -21.11 16.47
C PRO A 102 -4.24 -22.08 15.80
N GLU A 103 -4.00 -23.23 16.44
CA GLU A 103 -3.15 -24.30 15.89
C GLU A 103 -3.80 -24.99 14.68
N LYS A 104 -5.11 -25.15 14.70
CA LYS A 104 -5.91 -25.73 13.62
C LYS A 104 -6.74 -24.63 12.97
N GLU A 105 -7.04 -24.81 11.68
CA GLU A 105 -7.91 -23.89 10.91
C GLU A 105 -7.41 -22.42 10.92
N CYS A 106 -6.08 -22.25 11.00
CA CYS A 106 -5.47 -20.92 10.97
C CYS A 106 -5.86 -20.11 9.73
N ASN A 107 -6.11 -20.75 8.59
CA ASN A 107 -6.61 -20.14 7.39
C ASN A 107 -8.01 -19.54 7.55
N ILE A 108 -8.92 -20.23 8.27
CA ILE A 108 -10.27 -19.73 8.56
C ILE A 108 -10.16 -18.49 9.49
N TYR A 109 -9.35 -18.59 10.53
CA TYR A 109 -9.11 -17.44 11.43
C TYR A 109 -8.51 -16.24 10.66
N THR A 110 -7.52 -16.49 9.82
CA THR A 110 -6.87 -15.43 9.03
C THR A 110 -7.87 -14.74 8.10
N GLN A 111 -8.73 -15.49 7.41
CA GLN A 111 -9.78 -14.89 6.57
C GLN A 111 -10.80 -14.15 7.43
N ALA A 112 -11.26 -14.75 8.53
CA ALA A 112 -12.26 -14.17 9.40
C ALA A 112 -11.83 -12.82 10.00
N ILE A 113 -10.59 -12.70 10.49
CA ILE A 113 -10.12 -11.42 11.06
C ILE A 113 -10.00 -10.32 10.00
N MET A 114 -9.62 -10.67 8.77
CA MET A 114 -9.63 -9.73 7.64
C MET A 114 -11.04 -9.27 7.31
N ASP A 115 -12.01 -10.19 7.23
CA ASP A 115 -13.40 -9.90 6.90
C ASP A 115 -14.09 -9.09 7.99
N VAL A 116 -13.92 -9.45 9.25
CA VAL A 116 -14.39 -8.64 10.40
C VAL A 116 -13.82 -7.22 10.31
N GLY A 117 -12.54 -7.10 10.02
CA GLY A 117 -11.90 -5.79 9.87
C GLY A 117 -12.42 -5.00 8.67
N ALA A 118 -12.67 -5.64 7.55
CA ALA A 118 -13.10 -4.98 6.32
C ALA A 118 -14.60 -4.59 6.34
N LEU A 119 -15.47 -5.47 6.88
CA LEU A 119 -16.92 -5.37 6.69
C LEU A 119 -17.64 -4.87 7.94
N ILE A 120 -17.13 -5.20 9.14
CA ILE A 120 -17.78 -4.95 10.43
C ILE A 120 -17.03 -3.92 11.25
N CYS A 121 -15.79 -4.21 11.63
CA CYS A 121 -14.94 -3.33 12.43
C CYS A 121 -14.30 -2.24 11.55
N THR A 122 -15.12 -1.48 10.83
CA THR A 122 -14.69 -0.45 9.89
C THR A 122 -14.02 0.73 10.59
N ARG A 123 -13.34 1.57 9.82
CA ARG A 123 -12.53 2.66 10.36
C ARG A 123 -13.36 3.73 11.09
N THR A 124 -14.44 4.18 10.48
CA THR A 124 -15.20 5.36 10.92
C THR A 124 -16.54 5.01 11.58
N SER A 125 -17.17 3.94 11.16
CA SER A 125 -18.51 3.56 11.64
C SER A 125 -18.57 2.04 11.84
N PRO A 126 -17.92 1.51 12.89
CA PRO A 126 -17.92 0.07 13.12
C PRO A 126 -19.32 -0.41 13.55
N LYS A 127 -19.75 -1.51 12.95
CA LYS A 127 -21.05 -2.17 13.24
C LYS A 127 -20.92 -3.09 14.44
N CYS A 128 -20.69 -2.51 15.62
CA CYS A 128 -20.36 -3.29 16.82
C CYS A 128 -21.50 -4.20 17.29
N SER A 129 -22.76 -3.83 17.07
CA SER A 129 -23.94 -4.67 17.40
C SER A 129 -24.02 -5.95 16.55
N GLU A 130 -23.45 -5.94 15.34
CA GLU A 130 -23.40 -7.10 14.43
C GLU A 130 -22.09 -7.89 14.58
N CYS A 131 -21.15 -7.40 15.41
CA CYS A 131 -19.81 -7.97 15.50
C CYS A 131 -19.79 -9.26 16.33
N PRO A 132 -19.28 -10.38 15.79
CA PRO A 132 -19.20 -11.63 16.55
C PRO A 132 -18.27 -11.55 17.76
N LEU A 133 -17.39 -10.53 17.81
CA LEU A 133 -16.46 -10.29 18.90
C LEU A 133 -16.99 -9.30 19.94
N SER A 134 -18.19 -8.74 19.76
CA SER A 134 -18.73 -7.62 20.57
C SER A 134 -18.76 -7.93 22.07
N LYS A 135 -19.15 -9.15 22.45
CA LYS A 135 -19.29 -9.58 23.87
C LYS A 135 -18.02 -9.34 24.69
N ASN A 136 -16.85 -9.63 24.11
CA ASN A 136 -15.56 -9.55 24.79
C ASN A 136 -14.70 -8.38 24.29
N CYS A 137 -15.24 -7.51 23.44
CA CYS A 137 -14.50 -6.37 22.91
C CYS A 137 -14.45 -5.24 23.96
N ILE A 138 -13.29 -5.02 24.55
CA ILE A 138 -13.12 -4.03 25.62
C ILE A 138 -13.49 -2.62 25.15
N SER A 139 -13.04 -2.23 23.95
CA SER A 139 -13.35 -0.89 23.41
C SER A 139 -14.85 -0.67 23.20
N PHE A 140 -15.60 -1.69 22.81
CA PHE A 140 -17.05 -1.58 22.63
C PHE A 140 -17.76 -1.49 23.99
N ASN A 141 -17.41 -2.35 24.93
CA ASN A 141 -18.00 -2.35 26.28
C ASN A 141 -17.77 -1.04 27.04
N GLU A 142 -16.68 -0.33 26.71
CA GLU A 142 -16.35 0.98 27.27
C GLU A 142 -16.79 2.17 26.40
N ASN A 143 -17.50 1.94 25.29
CA ASN A 143 -17.92 2.96 24.34
C ASN A 143 -16.74 3.79 23.73
N LYS A 144 -15.57 3.15 23.57
CA LYS A 144 -14.33 3.81 23.09
C LYS A 144 -13.89 3.37 21.69
N GLN A 145 -14.69 2.58 20.99
CA GLN A 145 -14.37 2.04 19.66
C GLN A 145 -14.10 3.10 18.60
N ASN A 146 -14.65 4.31 18.75
CA ASN A 146 -14.43 5.43 17.83
C ASN A 146 -13.15 6.22 18.13
N LEU A 147 -12.60 6.10 19.32
CA LEU A 147 -11.34 6.73 19.73
C LEU A 147 -10.12 5.88 19.36
N ILE A 148 -10.32 4.60 19.09
CA ILE A 148 -9.29 3.61 18.81
C ILE A 148 -9.43 3.10 17.37
N PRO A 149 -8.32 3.01 16.62
CA PRO A 149 -6.92 3.12 17.03
C PRO A 149 -6.43 4.57 17.19
N VAL A 150 -5.61 4.81 18.21
CA VAL A 150 -4.88 6.07 18.38
C VAL A 150 -3.75 6.13 17.33
N LYS A 151 -3.51 7.31 16.78
CA LYS A 151 -2.44 7.57 15.81
C LYS A 151 -1.61 8.76 16.24
N LEU A 152 -0.34 8.76 15.89
CA LEU A 152 0.48 9.95 16.02
C LEU A 152 -0.07 11.09 15.14
N PRO A 153 0.13 12.34 15.55
CA PRO A 153 -0.17 13.49 14.70
C PRO A 153 0.51 13.33 13.33
N LYS A 154 -0.23 13.62 12.27
CA LYS A 154 0.34 13.57 10.93
C LYS A 154 1.37 14.67 10.79
N LYS A 155 2.57 14.31 10.32
CA LYS A 155 3.53 15.32 9.86
C LYS A 155 2.94 16.08 8.68
N GLU A 156 3.21 17.37 8.63
CA GLU A 156 2.87 18.19 7.46
C GLU A 156 3.49 17.57 6.21
N LYS A 157 2.70 17.50 5.16
CA LYS A 157 3.21 16.99 3.88
C LYS A 157 4.02 18.11 3.22
N PRO A 158 5.24 17.83 2.77
CA PRO A 158 5.98 18.81 2.01
C PRO A 158 5.21 19.16 0.72
N VAL A 159 5.08 20.44 0.47
CA VAL A 159 4.54 20.96 -0.79
C VAL A 159 5.69 21.02 -1.80
N ARG A 160 5.52 20.36 -2.93
CA ARG A 160 6.47 20.42 -4.04
C ARG A 160 5.85 21.22 -5.17
N LYS A 161 6.47 22.32 -5.53
CA LYS A 161 6.12 23.10 -6.71
C LYS A 161 6.86 22.51 -7.93
N VAL A 162 6.13 22.28 -9.00
CA VAL A 162 6.69 21.74 -10.24
C VAL A 162 6.13 22.51 -11.44
N TYR A 163 6.92 22.59 -12.49
CA TYR A 163 6.55 23.22 -13.75
C TYR A 163 6.46 22.14 -14.82
N TRP A 164 5.30 21.99 -15.43
CA TRP A 164 5.13 21.09 -16.58
C TRP A 164 5.23 21.86 -17.88
N LEU A 165 5.82 21.19 -18.88
CA LEU A 165 5.86 21.70 -20.24
C LEU A 165 4.94 20.85 -21.11
N VAL A 166 3.87 21.47 -21.60
CA VAL A 166 2.94 20.83 -22.54
C VAL A 166 3.25 21.33 -23.94
N LEU A 167 3.84 20.49 -24.75
CA LEU A 167 4.13 20.78 -26.16
C LEU A 167 3.18 19.97 -27.02
N LYS A 168 2.59 20.65 -27.99
CA LYS A 168 1.65 20.07 -28.95
C LYS A 168 2.14 20.37 -30.38
N ASN A 169 2.15 19.38 -31.24
CA ASN A 169 2.45 19.55 -32.66
C ASN A 169 1.21 20.02 -33.44
N LYS A 170 1.37 20.25 -34.76
CA LYS A 170 0.26 20.69 -35.61
C LYS A 170 -0.83 19.65 -35.78
N GLU A 171 -0.51 18.37 -35.61
CA GLU A 171 -1.39 17.21 -35.69
C GLU A 171 -2.15 16.98 -34.37
N GLY A 172 -1.82 17.75 -33.33
CA GLY A 172 -2.46 17.64 -32.00
C GLY A 172 -1.82 16.64 -31.07
N GLU A 173 -0.71 16.01 -31.45
CA GLU A 173 0.04 15.10 -30.60
C GLU A 173 0.83 15.87 -29.53
N VAL A 174 1.00 15.27 -28.35
CA VAL A 174 1.69 15.90 -27.22
C VAL A 174 3.00 15.18 -26.89
N LEU A 175 4.02 15.95 -26.50
CA LEU A 175 5.29 15.39 -26.07
C LEU A 175 5.14 14.81 -24.65
N LEU A 176 5.50 13.53 -24.51
CA LEU A 176 5.58 12.84 -23.22
C LEU A 176 6.98 12.29 -23.02
N GLU A 177 7.43 12.26 -21.77
CA GLU A 177 8.67 11.64 -21.34
C GLU A 177 8.41 10.49 -20.37
N ASN A 178 9.21 9.42 -20.46
CA ASN A 178 9.13 8.33 -19.53
C ASN A 178 9.83 8.70 -18.20
N ARG A 179 9.13 8.54 -17.08
CA ARG A 179 9.65 8.84 -15.75
C ARG A 179 10.57 7.71 -15.27
N ASN A 180 11.81 7.71 -15.73
CA ASN A 180 12.79 6.68 -15.36
C ASN A 180 13.34 6.83 -13.94
N ALA A 181 13.30 8.03 -13.34
CA ALA A 181 13.78 8.28 -11.98
C ALA A 181 12.89 7.60 -10.93
N LYS A 182 13.53 7.16 -9.82
CA LYS A 182 12.79 6.66 -8.66
C LYS A 182 11.88 7.75 -8.10
N GLY A 183 10.65 7.41 -7.77
CA GLY A 183 9.70 8.36 -7.21
C GLY A 183 8.25 8.11 -7.60
N VAL A 184 7.46 9.17 -7.48
CA VAL A 184 6.03 9.14 -7.85
C VAL A 184 5.90 8.91 -9.36
N TRP A 185 5.04 7.95 -9.73
CA TRP A 185 4.76 7.58 -11.13
C TRP A 185 5.96 7.04 -11.92
N GLN A 186 6.97 6.48 -11.27
CA GLN A 186 8.11 5.85 -11.95
C GLN A 186 7.65 4.84 -13.00
N GLY A 187 8.23 4.94 -14.21
CA GLY A 187 7.92 4.08 -15.35
C GLY A 187 6.64 4.45 -16.11
N LEU A 188 5.96 5.53 -15.72
CA LEU A 188 4.84 6.09 -16.49
C LEU A 188 5.33 7.21 -17.39
N TRP A 189 4.52 7.53 -18.40
CA TRP A 189 4.71 8.68 -19.26
C TRP A 189 4.02 9.90 -18.67
N SER A 190 4.67 11.05 -18.71
CA SER A 190 4.15 12.34 -18.25
C SER A 190 4.67 13.46 -19.12
N PHE A 191 4.09 14.64 -19.00
CA PHE A 191 4.69 15.84 -19.55
C PHE A 191 6.08 16.06 -18.94
N PRO A 192 7.05 16.65 -19.68
CA PRO A 192 8.32 17.08 -19.13
C PRO A 192 8.12 17.92 -17.86
N GLU A 193 8.80 17.57 -16.76
CA GLU A 193 8.63 18.18 -15.45
C GLU A 193 9.94 18.81 -14.97
N PHE A 194 9.86 20.03 -14.48
CA PHE A 194 10.99 20.81 -13.98
C PHE A 194 10.74 21.28 -12.56
N ASN A 195 11.79 21.34 -11.76
CA ASN A 195 11.68 21.87 -10.38
C ASN A 195 11.74 23.41 -10.36
N GLU A 196 12.30 24.02 -11.38
CA GLU A 196 12.51 25.47 -11.51
C GLU A 196 12.06 25.96 -12.90
N GLU A 197 11.50 27.16 -12.93
CA GLU A 197 11.01 27.75 -14.17
C GLU A 197 12.14 28.00 -15.19
N GLU A 198 13.31 28.36 -14.70
CA GLU A 198 14.50 28.60 -15.51
C GLU A 198 14.94 27.35 -16.28
N GLN A 199 14.87 26.16 -15.63
CA GLN A 199 15.17 24.88 -16.26
C GLN A 199 14.18 24.59 -17.40
N ARG A 200 12.89 24.83 -17.17
CA ARG A 200 11.85 24.73 -18.18
C ARG A 200 12.13 25.65 -19.36
N ALA A 201 12.43 26.93 -19.08
CA ALA A 201 12.73 27.92 -20.11
C ALA A 201 13.98 27.56 -20.94
N LYS A 202 15.04 27.05 -20.29
CA LYS A 202 16.25 26.57 -20.96
C LYS A 202 15.95 25.39 -21.88
N TYR A 203 15.18 24.42 -21.39
CA TYR A 203 14.78 23.25 -22.18
C TYR A 203 13.94 23.67 -23.41
N THR A 204 12.98 24.57 -23.24
CA THR A 204 12.14 25.09 -24.33
C THR A 204 12.97 25.75 -25.43
N LYS A 205 14.01 26.51 -25.08
CA LYS A 205 14.90 27.18 -26.06
C LYS A 205 15.73 26.20 -26.91
N GLN A 206 15.91 24.98 -26.46
CA GLN A 206 16.67 23.95 -27.19
C GLN A 206 15.79 23.15 -28.17
N LEU A 207 14.48 23.35 -28.12
CA LEU A 207 13.56 22.64 -28.99
C LEU A 207 13.34 23.42 -30.29
N PRO A 208 13.22 22.74 -31.45
CA PRO A 208 12.91 23.36 -32.73
C PRO A 208 11.43 23.76 -32.82
N LEU A 209 11.04 24.79 -32.06
CA LEU A 209 9.67 25.27 -32.02
C LEU A 209 9.37 26.21 -33.18
N SER A 210 8.32 25.91 -33.93
CA SER A 210 7.88 26.75 -35.07
C SER A 210 7.16 28.05 -34.61
N ASN A 211 6.70 28.13 -33.35
CA ASN A 211 6.08 29.33 -32.77
C ASN A 211 6.16 29.32 -31.24
N PRO A 212 7.19 29.93 -30.59
CA PRO A 212 7.39 29.88 -29.18
C PRO A 212 6.45 30.77 -28.35
N ASN A 213 5.57 31.56 -28.99
CA ASN A 213 4.79 32.61 -28.33
C ASN A 213 3.43 32.16 -27.75
N SER A 214 3.10 30.87 -27.78
CA SER A 214 1.85 30.34 -27.20
C SER A 214 2.08 29.61 -25.87
N ILE A 215 2.90 30.17 -24.96
CA ILE A 215 3.03 29.63 -23.60
C ILE A 215 1.91 30.24 -22.77
N GLU A 216 0.79 29.54 -22.65
CA GLU A 216 -0.23 29.87 -21.65
C GLU A 216 0.27 29.42 -20.27
N ASN A 217 0.41 30.36 -19.35
CA ASN A 217 0.64 30.11 -17.94
C ASN A 217 -0.72 29.83 -17.30
N THR A 218 -1.07 28.59 -17.04
CA THR A 218 -2.21 28.18 -16.22
C THR A 218 -1.78 27.91 -14.81
#